data_4bbc8f721a651d39e72165306267403e
#
_entry.id   4bbc8f721a651d39e72165306267403e
#
_cell.length_a   1.000
_cell.length_b   1.000
_cell.length_c   1.000
_cell.angle_alpha   90.00
_cell.angle_beta   90.00
_cell.angle_gamma   90.00
#
_symmetry.space_group_name_H-M   'P 1'
#
loop_
_entity.id
_entity.type
_entity.pdbx_description
1 polymer ?
#
loop_
_entity_poly.entity_id
_entity_poly.type
_entity_poly.pdbx_seq_one_letter_code
_entity_poly.pdbx_strand_id
1 'polypeptide(L)'
;MARKLEGKIAIVTGGTTGIGLATAKRFATEGARVFVTGRRQGELDAAVAAIGPRATGIKADSANLNELNRLCERIKTEAGRIDVLFVNAGGGSMLPLGSIIEEQYDDTFGRNVKGALFTVQKALPLLVDGASVILTGSNVSIKGTPAFSVYSASKAAVRNFARSWTLDLKSRGIRVNVISPGPIKTPGLVDLAGPDAAQQQSLLDTMASTVPLGRVGDPDEVAGAAVFLASSDASFIAGTELFVDGGQAQI
;
A
#
# COMPACT_ATOMS: atom_id res chain seq x y z
N MET A 1 -7.41 -24.46 8.51
CA MET A 1 -6.15 -24.15 7.80
C MET A 1 -5.22 -23.43 8.78
N ALA A 2 -3.90 -23.66 8.70
CA ALA A 2 -2.93 -22.91 9.49
C ALA A 2 -2.94 -21.44 9.07
N ARG A 3 -2.84 -20.52 10.05
CA ARG A 3 -2.75 -19.09 9.79
C ARG A 3 -1.37 -18.75 9.18
N LYS A 4 -1.38 -18.11 8.04
CA LYS A 4 -0.14 -17.86 7.24
C LYS A 4 0.83 -16.87 7.89
N LEU A 5 0.36 -16.01 8.79
CA LEU A 5 1.14 -14.96 9.45
C LEU A 5 1.15 -15.08 10.97
N GLU A 6 0.91 -16.30 11.51
CA GLU A 6 0.87 -16.50 12.97
C GLU A 6 2.20 -16.07 13.61
N GLY A 7 2.11 -15.25 14.65
CA GLY A 7 3.26 -14.72 15.40
C GLY A 7 4.09 -13.67 14.69
N LYS A 8 3.71 -13.24 13.47
CA LYS A 8 4.39 -12.18 12.73
C LYS A 8 4.01 -10.79 13.22
N ILE A 9 4.97 -9.87 13.18
CA ILE A 9 4.77 -8.44 13.40
C ILE A 9 4.65 -7.76 12.04
N ALA A 10 3.47 -7.21 11.74
CA ALA A 10 3.20 -6.55 10.48
C ALA A 10 2.93 -5.05 10.68
N ILE A 11 3.43 -4.23 9.75
CA ILE A 11 3.13 -2.81 9.66
C ILE A 11 2.37 -2.55 8.37
N VAL A 12 1.29 -1.77 8.46
CA VAL A 12 0.51 -1.30 7.31
C VAL A 12 0.42 0.21 7.35
N THR A 13 1.12 0.90 6.45
CA THR A 13 0.98 2.35 6.33
C THR A 13 -0.28 2.71 5.53
N GLY A 14 -0.97 3.79 5.95
CA GLY A 14 -2.26 4.14 5.35
C GLY A 14 -3.32 3.05 5.57
N GLY A 15 -3.33 2.44 6.75
CA GLY A 15 -4.19 1.31 7.12
C GLY A 15 -5.58 1.69 7.63
N THR A 16 -6.03 2.95 7.45
CA THR A 16 -7.31 3.41 7.99
C THR A 16 -8.50 3.19 7.06
N THR A 17 -8.27 3.06 5.76
CA THR A 17 -9.34 2.88 4.76
C THR A 17 -8.88 2.01 3.58
N GLY A 18 -9.80 1.62 2.72
CA GLY A 18 -9.53 0.99 1.44
C GLY A 18 -8.62 -0.25 1.52
N ILE A 19 -7.65 -0.32 0.62
CA ILE A 19 -6.70 -1.46 0.50
C ILE A 19 -5.91 -1.65 1.79
N GLY A 20 -5.43 -0.56 2.42
CA GLY A 20 -4.67 -0.64 3.66
C GLY A 20 -5.46 -1.27 4.80
N LEU A 21 -6.71 -0.85 5.00
CA LEU A 21 -7.59 -1.40 6.04
C LEU A 21 -7.92 -2.87 5.77
N ALA A 22 -8.27 -3.22 4.53
CA ALA A 22 -8.55 -4.61 4.15
C ALA A 22 -7.32 -5.50 4.39
N THR A 23 -6.12 -5.03 4.00
CA THR A 23 -4.86 -5.75 4.25
C THR A 23 -4.59 -5.92 5.74
N ALA A 24 -4.77 -4.87 6.54
CA ALA A 24 -4.57 -4.95 7.99
C ALA A 24 -5.52 -5.95 8.67
N LYS A 25 -6.80 -5.95 8.27
CA LYS A 25 -7.79 -6.95 8.72
C LYS A 25 -7.36 -8.36 8.35
N ARG A 26 -6.95 -8.56 7.11
CA ARG A 26 -6.54 -9.88 6.61
C ARG A 26 -5.28 -10.37 7.32
N PHE A 27 -4.27 -9.51 7.51
CA PHE A 27 -3.06 -9.86 8.27
C PHE A 27 -3.39 -10.26 9.71
N ALA A 28 -4.28 -9.54 10.40
CA ALA A 28 -4.73 -9.89 11.74
C ALA A 28 -5.48 -11.23 11.78
N THR A 29 -6.34 -11.52 10.81
CA THR A 29 -7.06 -12.79 10.66
C THR A 29 -6.07 -13.94 10.44
N GLU A 30 -5.00 -13.70 9.67
CA GLU A 30 -3.92 -14.66 9.44
C GLU A 30 -2.92 -14.78 10.61
N GLY A 31 -3.19 -14.12 11.75
CA GLY A 31 -2.46 -14.30 13.00
C GLY A 31 -1.38 -13.28 13.29
N ALA A 32 -1.17 -12.30 12.44
CA ALA A 32 -0.20 -11.24 12.70
C ALA A 32 -0.67 -10.28 13.81
N ARG A 33 0.27 -9.75 14.61
CA ARG A 33 0.08 -8.49 15.32
C ARG A 33 0.33 -7.34 14.34
N VAL A 34 -0.64 -6.44 14.18
CA VAL A 34 -0.63 -5.43 13.12
C VAL A 34 -0.52 -4.03 13.71
N PHE A 35 0.48 -3.29 13.30
CA PHE A 35 0.57 -1.85 13.52
C PHE A 35 0.05 -1.13 12.28
N VAL A 36 -0.96 -0.27 12.47
CA VAL A 36 -1.55 0.52 11.39
C VAL A 36 -1.24 1.99 11.56
N THR A 37 -0.97 2.70 10.47
CA THR A 37 -0.79 4.14 10.52
C THR A 37 -1.84 4.90 9.74
N GLY A 38 -2.12 6.12 10.17
CA GLY A 38 -3.00 7.07 9.52
C GLY A 38 -2.78 8.47 10.07
N ARG A 39 -3.23 9.48 9.32
CA ARG A 39 -3.04 10.90 9.68
C ARG A 39 -4.12 11.42 10.63
N ARG A 40 -5.33 10.88 10.55
CA ARG A 40 -6.50 11.33 11.31
C ARG A 40 -6.81 10.36 12.43
N GLN A 41 -6.80 10.87 13.67
CA GLN A 41 -6.93 10.02 14.86
C GLN A 41 -8.25 9.26 14.88
N GLY A 42 -9.39 9.92 14.64
CA GLY A 42 -10.69 9.25 14.68
C GLY A 42 -10.84 8.10 13.68
N GLU A 43 -10.28 8.23 12.46
CA GLU A 43 -10.25 7.16 11.48
C GLU A 43 -9.31 6.01 11.89
N LEU A 44 -8.20 6.36 12.53
CA LEU A 44 -7.26 5.38 13.05
C LEU A 44 -7.89 4.55 14.17
N ASP A 45 -8.61 5.19 15.09
CA ASP A 45 -9.31 4.51 16.19
C ASP A 45 -10.42 3.58 15.65
N ALA A 46 -11.18 4.07 14.66
CA ALA A 46 -12.21 3.26 13.99
C ALA A 46 -11.59 2.06 13.25
N ALA A 47 -10.44 2.24 12.59
CA ALA A 47 -9.73 1.16 11.91
C ALA A 47 -9.23 0.11 12.91
N VAL A 48 -8.62 0.53 14.02
CA VAL A 48 -8.17 -0.38 15.08
C VAL A 48 -9.34 -1.19 15.64
N ALA A 49 -10.47 -0.54 15.94
CA ALA A 49 -11.67 -1.24 16.39
C ALA A 49 -12.18 -2.26 15.35
N ALA A 50 -12.15 -1.90 14.07
CA ALA A 50 -12.59 -2.77 12.97
C ALA A 50 -11.65 -3.95 12.67
N ILE A 51 -10.35 -3.82 12.97
CA ILE A 51 -9.35 -4.89 12.82
C ILE A 51 -9.40 -5.83 14.03
N GLY A 52 -9.61 -5.29 15.22
CA GLY A 52 -9.76 -6.06 16.46
C GLY A 52 -8.48 -6.10 17.31
N PRO A 53 -8.41 -7.05 18.27
CA PRO A 53 -7.43 -7.01 19.38
C PRO A 53 -5.97 -7.23 18.97
N ARG A 54 -5.71 -7.62 17.74
CA ARG A 54 -4.35 -7.75 17.19
C ARG A 54 -3.81 -6.46 16.58
N ALA A 55 -4.59 -5.37 16.58
CA ALA A 55 -4.22 -4.10 15.98
C ALA A 55 -3.74 -3.07 17.00
N THR A 56 -2.74 -2.30 16.61
CA THR A 56 -2.27 -1.10 17.32
C THR A 56 -2.21 0.06 16.34
N GLY A 57 -2.90 1.16 16.65
CA GLY A 57 -2.88 2.38 15.84
C GLY A 57 -1.73 3.30 16.24
N ILE A 58 -1.01 3.84 15.26
CA ILE A 58 0.03 4.85 15.46
C ILE A 58 -0.22 6.00 14.48
N LYS A 59 -0.56 7.19 15.02
CA LYS A 59 -0.72 8.37 14.18
C LYS A 59 0.60 8.74 13.54
N ALA A 60 0.65 8.70 12.21
CA ALA A 60 1.85 9.08 11.45
C ALA A 60 1.48 9.50 10.02
N ASP A 61 2.12 10.56 9.54
CA ASP A 61 2.16 10.93 8.13
C ASP A 61 3.46 10.37 7.52
N SER A 62 3.34 9.54 6.48
CA SER A 62 4.50 8.95 5.79
C SER A 62 5.39 9.99 5.10
N ALA A 63 4.86 11.17 4.76
CA ALA A 63 5.64 12.28 4.21
C ALA A 63 6.47 13.03 5.28
N ASN A 64 6.19 12.82 6.58
CA ASN A 64 6.86 13.47 7.69
C ASN A 64 7.92 12.56 8.33
N LEU A 65 9.21 12.87 8.10
CA LEU A 65 10.31 12.03 8.57
C LEU A 65 10.41 11.92 10.10
N ASN A 66 10.01 12.96 10.85
CA ASN A 66 10.00 12.93 12.31
C ASN A 66 8.90 12.00 12.83
N GLU A 67 7.76 11.95 12.14
CA GLU A 67 6.68 11.01 12.49
C GLU A 67 7.05 9.57 12.16
N LEU A 68 7.77 9.32 11.07
CA LEU A 68 8.34 8.00 10.77
C LEU A 68 9.39 7.57 11.82
N ASN A 69 10.21 8.48 12.33
CA ASN A 69 11.14 8.16 13.43
C ASN A 69 10.35 7.71 14.68
N ARG A 70 9.33 8.50 15.09
CA ARG A 70 8.49 8.14 16.25
C ARG A 70 7.75 6.81 16.07
N LEU A 71 7.29 6.54 14.84
CA LEU A 71 6.67 5.25 14.47
C LEU A 71 7.65 4.10 14.74
N CYS A 72 8.88 4.18 14.20
CA CYS A 72 9.88 3.13 14.34
C CYS A 72 10.30 2.94 15.80
N GLU A 73 10.51 4.02 16.58
CA GLU A 73 10.83 3.93 17.99
C GLU A 73 9.71 3.26 18.81
N ARG A 74 8.45 3.58 18.49
CA ARG A 74 7.32 2.93 19.16
C ARG A 74 7.24 1.44 18.85
N ILE A 75 7.43 1.05 17.57
CA ILE A 75 7.45 -0.36 17.18
C ILE A 75 8.62 -1.10 17.84
N LYS A 76 9.81 -0.46 17.92
CA LYS A 76 10.97 -1.00 18.61
C LYS A 76 10.65 -1.32 20.07
N THR A 77 10.00 -0.40 20.77
CA THR A 77 9.62 -0.55 22.17
C THR A 77 8.55 -1.62 22.37
N GLU A 78 7.54 -1.70 21.51
CA GLU A 78 6.37 -2.55 21.70
C GLU A 78 6.52 -3.97 21.11
N ALA A 79 7.34 -4.14 20.08
CA ALA A 79 7.48 -5.40 19.35
C ALA A 79 8.92 -5.81 19.06
N GLY A 80 9.88 -4.87 19.05
CA GLY A 80 11.31 -5.13 18.87
C GLY A 80 11.71 -5.52 17.43
N ARG A 81 10.77 -5.86 16.56
CA ARG A 81 11.03 -6.36 15.20
C ARG A 81 9.90 -6.08 14.23
N ILE A 82 10.18 -6.28 12.95
CA ILE A 82 9.21 -6.24 11.85
C ILE A 82 9.44 -7.45 10.95
N ASP A 83 8.41 -8.28 10.78
CA ASP A 83 8.43 -9.41 9.84
C ASP A 83 7.84 -9.05 8.48
N VAL A 84 6.83 -8.15 8.47
CA VAL A 84 6.12 -7.72 7.26
C VAL A 84 5.94 -6.20 7.27
N LEU A 85 6.33 -5.54 6.20
CA LEU A 85 6.10 -4.10 6.01
C LEU A 85 5.29 -3.87 4.73
N PHE A 86 4.03 -3.48 4.88
CA PHE A 86 3.17 -3.08 3.76
C PHE A 86 3.13 -1.56 3.65
N VAL A 87 3.85 -1.01 2.67
CA VAL A 87 3.96 0.42 2.38
C VAL A 87 2.84 0.80 1.42
N ASN A 88 1.72 1.23 1.97
CA ASN A 88 0.51 1.51 1.21
C ASN A 88 0.09 2.98 1.24
N ALA A 89 0.53 3.76 2.22
CA ALA A 89 0.21 5.18 2.29
C ALA A 89 0.58 5.89 0.98
N GLY A 90 -0.40 6.57 0.39
CA GLY A 90 -0.22 7.26 -0.89
C GLY A 90 -1.55 7.70 -1.47
N GLY A 91 -1.48 8.28 -2.65
CA GLY A 91 -2.64 8.77 -3.41
C GLY A 91 -2.20 9.74 -4.50
N GLY A 92 -3.14 10.25 -5.25
CA GLY A 92 -2.90 11.25 -6.28
C GLY A 92 -4.20 11.88 -6.75
N SER A 93 -4.09 13.00 -7.41
CA SER A 93 -5.19 13.73 -8.06
C SER A 93 -4.98 13.75 -9.57
N MET A 94 -6.05 13.97 -10.30
CA MET A 94 -6.03 14.04 -11.77
C MET A 94 -5.92 15.50 -12.20
N LEU A 95 -4.83 15.84 -12.90
CA LEU A 95 -4.65 17.14 -13.57
C LEU A 95 -4.00 16.92 -14.93
N PRO A 96 -4.58 17.47 -16.01
CA PRO A 96 -4.01 17.36 -17.36
C PRO A 96 -2.69 18.11 -17.45
N LEU A 97 -1.81 17.66 -18.36
CA LEU A 97 -0.58 18.40 -18.69
C LEU A 97 -0.93 19.84 -19.10
N GLY A 98 -0.21 20.80 -18.54
CA GLY A 98 -0.51 22.23 -18.69
C GLY A 98 -1.33 22.84 -17.53
N SER A 99 -1.98 21.99 -16.72
CA SER A 99 -2.70 22.41 -15.48
C SER A 99 -2.06 21.89 -14.20
N ILE A 100 -0.96 21.14 -14.31
CA ILE A 100 -0.22 20.62 -13.16
C ILE A 100 0.43 21.79 -12.43
N ILE A 101 0.21 21.83 -11.11
CA ILE A 101 0.82 22.82 -10.20
C ILE A 101 1.86 22.15 -9.32
N GLU A 102 2.83 22.95 -8.84
CA GLU A 102 3.95 22.46 -8.02
C GLU A 102 3.47 21.73 -6.76
N GLU A 103 2.44 22.26 -6.09
CA GLU A 103 1.88 21.69 -4.88
C GLU A 103 1.30 20.28 -5.11
N GLN A 104 0.67 20.05 -6.26
CA GLN A 104 0.14 18.73 -6.63
C GLN A 104 1.28 17.73 -6.88
N TYR A 105 2.35 18.18 -7.52
CA TYR A 105 3.54 17.37 -7.75
C TYR A 105 4.22 17.01 -6.42
N ASP A 106 4.49 18.00 -5.59
CA ASP A 106 5.17 17.84 -4.30
C ASP A 106 4.37 16.95 -3.33
N ASP A 107 3.07 17.15 -3.24
CA ASP A 107 2.19 16.30 -2.43
C ASP A 107 2.21 14.84 -2.92
N THR A 108 2.10 14.63 -4.23
CA THR A 108 2.07 13.28 -4.81
C THR A 108 3.41 12.56 -4.64
N PHE A 109 4.52 13.19 -5.02
CA PHE A 109 5.85 12.61 -4.87
C PHE A 109 6.28 12.53 -3.40
N GLY A 110 5.91 13.52 -2.59
CA GLY A 110 6.14 13.54 -1.15
C GLY A 110 5.55 12.31 -0.46
N ARG A 111 4.30 11.99 -0.74
CA ARG A 111 3.62 10.83 -0.15
C ARG A 111 4.05 9.51 -0.78
N ASN A 112 4.04 9.42 -2.12
CA ASN A 112 4.20 8.15 -2.80
C ASN A 112 5.65 7.70 -2.92
N VAL A 113 6.58 8.63 -3.16
CA VAL A 113 8.00 8.32 -3.44
C VAL A 113 8.85 8.54 -2.20
N LYS A 114 8.92 9.78 -1.70
CA LYS A 114 9.68 10.11 -0.49
C LYS A 114 9.16 9.34 0.72
N GLY A 115 7.84 9.29 0.90
CA GLY A 115 7.21 8.57 2.01
C GLY A 115 7.50 7.08 1.97
N ALA A 116 7.42 6.44 0.81
CA ALA A 116 7.75 5.02 0.66
C ALA A 116 9.22 4.76 0.95
N LEU A 117 10.14 5.54 0.34
CA LEU A 117 11.58 5.41 0.55
C LEU A 117 11.93 5.48 2.04
N PHE A 118 11.52 6.55 2.71
CA PHE A 118 11.92 6.76 4.10
C PHE A 118 11.17 5.86 5.10
N THR A 119 9.96 5.41 4.78
CA THR A 119 9.30 4.37 5.57
C THR A 119 10.14 3.09 5.60
N VAL A 120 10.59 2.60 4.44
CA VAL A 120 11.44 1.41 4.39
C VAL A 120 12.79 1.66 5.03
N GLN A 121 13.47 2.76 4.70
CA GLN A 121 14.78 3.09 5.25
C GLN A 121 14.79 3.19 6.79
N LYS A 122 13.77 3.82 7.38
CA LYS A 122 13.65 3.94 8.84
C LYS A 122 13.28 2.61 9.51
N ALA A 123 12.55 1.74 8.83
CA ALA A 123 12.20 0.42 9.32
C ALA A 123 13.34 -0.60 9.21
N LEU A 124 14.37 -0.37 8.36
CA LEU A 124 15.46 -1.32 8.11
C LEU A 124 16.11 -1.92 9.36
N PRO A 125 16.41 -1.14 10.43
CA PRO A 125 17.02 -1.70 11.65
C PRO A 125 16.12 -2.68 12.40
N LEU A 126 14.81 -2.64 12.17
CA LEU A 126 13.82 -3.49 12.83
C LEU A 126 13.37 -4.67 11.95
N LEU A 127 13.57 -4.59 10.63
CA LEU A 127 13.26 -5.71 9.74
C LEU A 127 14.13 -6.91 10.10
N VAL A 128 13.51 -8.07 10.31
CA VAL A 128 14.25 -9.33 10.52
C VAL A 128 14.81 -9.84 9.20
N ASP A 129 15.81 -10.71 9.26
CA ASP A 129 16.29 -11.43 8.09
C ASP A 129 15.16 -12.32 7.53
N GLY A 130 14.99 -12.33 6.23
CA GLY A 130 13.87 -12.98 5.57
C GLY A 130 12.54 -12.23 5.63
N ALA A 131 12.49 -10.99 6.14
CA ALA A 131 11.29 -10.17 6.16
C ALA A 131 10.71 -9.94 4.76
N SER A 132 9.42 -9.62 4.70
CA SER A 132 8.72 -9.24 3.47
C SER A 132 8.37 -7.76 3.47
N VAL A 133 8.88 -7.01 2.50
CA VAL A 133 8.50 -5.63 2.20
C VAL A 133 7.62 -5.63 0.96
N ILE A 134 6.45 -5.06 1.06
CA ILE A 134 5.47 -4.98 -0.03
C ILE A 134 5.14 -3.51 -0.26
N LEU A 135 5.34 -3.04 -1.49
CA LEU A 135 5.06 -1.67 -1.89
C LEU A 135 3.76 -1.62 -2.70
N THR A 136 2.94 -0.63 -2.48
CA THR A 136 1.74 -0.41 -3.29
C THR A 136 2.08 0.42 -4.53
N GLY A 137 2.17 -0.27 -5.68
CA GLY A 137 2.27 0.30 -7.00
C GLY A 137 0.91 0.76 -7.55
N SER A 138 0.76 0.62 -8.85
CA SER A 138 -0.49 0.76 -9.60
C SER A 138 -0.26 0.27 -11.03
N ASN A 139 -1.26 -0.27 -11.67
CA ASN A 139 -1.18 -0.66 -13.08
C ASN A 139 -0.91 0.52 -14.03
N VAL A 140 -1.21 1.77 -13.60
CA VAL A 140 -0.84 2.97 -14.36
C VAL A 140 0.67 3.27 -14.33
N SER A 141 1.47 2.50 -13.58
CA SER A 141 2.93 2.59 -13.60
C SER A 141 3.54 2.12 -14.93
N ILE A 142 2.79 1.37 -15.74
CA ILE A 142 3.23 0.79 -17.02
C ILE A 142 2.36 1.18 -18.20
N LYS A 143 1.25 1.88 -17.97
CA LYS A 143 0.36 2.34 -19.05
C LYS A 143 0.05 3.83 -18.91
N GLY A 144 -0.22 4.50 -20.03
CA GLY A 144 -0.67 5.89 -20.04
C GLY A 144 -2.10 6.02 -19.55
N THR A 145 -2.36 7.06 -18.75
CA THR A 145 -3.71 7.43 -18.31
C THR A 145 -3.84 8.95 -18.41
N PRO A 146 -4.83 9.48 -19.13
CA PRO A 146 -5.02 10.92 -19.27
C PRO A 146 -5.12 11.63 -17.92
N ALA A 147 -4.56 12.81 -17.82
CA ALA A 147 -4.56 13.66 -16.63
C ALA A 147 -3.92 13.02 -15.36
N PHE A 148 -3.18 11.91 -15.47
CA PHE A 148 -2.68 11.16 -14.32
C PHE A 148 -1.15 10.97 -14.33
N SER A 149 -0.42 11.78 -15.12
CA SER A 149 1.02 11.63 -15.37
C SER A 149 1.87 11.69 -14.10
N VAL A 150 1.62 12.63 -13.18
CA VAL A 150 2.38 12.78 -11.93
C VAL A 150 2.21 11.54 -11.04
N TYR A 151 0.97 11.07 -10.87
CA TYR A 151 0.71 9.85 -10.10
C TYR A 151 1.36 8.62 -10.75
N SER A 152 1.18 8.43 -12.06
CA SER A 152 1.76 7.31 -12.81
C SER A 152 3.28 7.27 -12.69
N ALA A 153 3.95 8.43 -12.84
CA ALA A 153 5.39 8.56 -12.66
C ALA A 153 5.83 8.20 -11.23
N SER A 154 5.08 8.65 -10.21
CA SER A 154 5.36 8.30 -8.82
C SER A 154 5.26 6.79 -8.57
N LYS A 155 4.30 6.11 -9.18
CA LYS A 155 4.12 4.65 -9.06
C LYS A 155 5.16 3.86 -9.87
N ALA A 156 5.64 4.41 -10.99
CA ALA A 156 6.78 3.85 -11.72
C ALA A 156 8.08 3.91 -10.89
N ALA A 157 8.30 5.01 -10.15
CA ALA A 157 9.42 5.10 -9.21
C ALA A 157 9.34 4.04 -8.10
N VAL A 158 8.17 3.86 -7.47
CA VAL A 158 7.93 2.83 -6.44
C VAL A 158 8.19 1.43 -6.99
N ARG A 159 7.73 1.15 -8.21
CA ARG A 159 8.01 -0.12 -8.90
C ARG A 159 9.51 -0.40 -9.04
N ASN A 160 10.29 0.63 -9.39
CA ASN A 160 11.73 0.46 -9.55
C ASN A 160 12.45 0.28 -8.21
N PHE A 161 11.97 0.87 -7.12
CA PHE A 161 12.52 0.65 -5.78
C PHE A 161 12.56 -0.82 -5.41
N ALA A 162 11.50 -1.58 -5.67
CA ALA A 162 11.48 -3.00 -5.33
C ALA A 162 12.62 -3.79 -6.00
N ARG A 163 12.92 -3.49 -7.26
CA ARG A 163 14.01 -4.13 -8.00
C ARG A 163 15.38 -3.79 -7.41
N SER A 164 15.63 -2.50 -7.16
CA SER A 164 16.90 -2.04 -6.59
C SER A 164 17.10 -2.55 -5.16
N TRP A 165 16.08 -2.39 -4.30
CA TRP A 165 16.19 -2.80 -2.89
C TRP A 165 16.26 -4.31 -2.68
N THR A 166 15.73 -5.12 -3.61
CA THR A 166 15.95 -6.58 -3.59
C THR A 166 17.45 -6.91 -3.70
N LEU A 167 18.20 -6.14 -4.49
CA LEU A 167 19.65 -6.30 -4.60
C LEU A 167 20.39 -5.78 -3.35
N ASP A 168 19.99 -4.61 -2.85
CA ASP A 168 20.59 -4.01 -1.65
C ASP A 168 20.41 -4.88 -0.40
N LEU A 169 19.29 -5.60 -0.31
CA LEU A 169 18.90 -6.37 0.88
C LEU A 169 19.12 -7.89 0.73
N LYS A 170 19.75 -8.33 -0.34
CA LYS A 170 19.96 -9.75 -0.64
C LYS A 170 20.72 -10.51 0.45
N SER A 171 21.69 -9.86 1.12
CA SER A 171 22.50 -10.49 2.18
C SER A 171 21.68 -10.83 3.43
N ARG A 172 20.51 -10.17 3.60
CA ARG A 172 19.57 -10.40 4.70
C ARG A 172 18.37 -11.27 4.27
N GLY A 173 18.33 -11.73 3.02
CA GLY A 173 17.20 -12.49 2.48
C GLY A 173 15.86 -11.74 2.50
N ILE A 174 15.87 -10.42 2.67
CA ILE A 174 14.65 -9.60 2.68
C ILE A 174 14.09 -9.52 1.27
N ARG A 175 12.83 -9.88 1.11
CA ARG A 175 12.12 -9.83 -0.16
C ARG A 175 11.39 -8.49 -0.30
N VAL A 176 11.60 -7.80 -1.42
CA VAL A 176 10.89 -6.56 -1.73
C VAL A 176 10.08 -6.76 -3.00
N ASN A 177 8.77 -6.61 -2.91
CA ASN A 177 7.85 -6.81 -4.03
C ASN A 177 6.86 -5.65 -4.15
N VAL A 178 6.22 -5.55 -5.30
CA VAL A 178 5.16 -4.56 -5.56
C VAL A 178 3.85 -5.29 -5.79
N ILE A 179 2.77 -4.76 -5.22
CA ILE A 179 1.40 -5.04 -5.68
C ILE A 179 0.95 -3.84 -6.48
N SER A 180 0.50 -4.06 -7.70
CA SER A 180 -0.03 -3.04 -8.60
C SER A 180 -1.52 -3.25 -8.84
N PRO A 181 -2.38 -2.59 -8.03
CA PRO A 181 -3.82 -2.66 -8.22
C PRO A 181 -4.26 -1.99 -9.52
N GLY A 182 -5.34 -2.50 -10.09
CA GLY A 182 -6.19 -1.80 -11.04
C GLY A 182 -7.20 -0.90 -10.34
N PRO A 183 -8.37 -0.66 -10.95
CA PRO A 183 -9.45 0.06 -10.29
C PRO A 183 -10.05 -0.80 -9.18
N ILE A 184 -9.83 -0.37 -7.94
CA ILE A 184 -10.34 -1.01 -6.71
C ILE A 184 -11.33 -0.08 -6.03
N LYS A 185 -12.52 -0.57 -5.68
CA LYS A 185 -13.58 0.20 -5.03
C LYS A 185 -13.16 0.61 -3.61
N THR A 186 -12.47 1.74 -3.53
CA THR A 186 -12.02 2.35 -2.28
C THR A 186 -12.66 3.72 -2.12
N PRO A 187 -12.78 4.27 -0.89
CA PRO A 187 -13.20 5.66 -0.72
C PRO A 187 -12.39 6.63 -1.59
N GLY A 188 -11.06 6.49 -1.61
CA GLY A 188 -10.22 7.37 -2.42
C GLY A 188 -10.42 7.27 -3.93
N LEU A 189 -10.91 6.14 -4.47
CA LEU A 189 -11.29 6.03 -5.87
C LEU A 189 -12.64 6.71 -6.13
N VAL A 190 -13.61 6.43 -5.27
CA VAL A 190 -14.97 6.91 -5.41
C VAL A 190 -15.03 8.44 -5.24
N ASP A 191 -14.23 8.99 -4.32
CA ASP A 191 -14.12 10.43 -4.07
C ASP A 191 -13.60 11.24 -5.27
N LEU A 192 -12.96 10.58 -6.27
CA LEU A 192 -12.54 11.25 -7.51
C LEU A 192 -13.73 11.77 -8.34
N ALA A 193 -14.91 11.18 -8.17
CA ALA A 193 -16.15 11.63 -8.81
C ALA A 193 -16.92 12.68 -7.98
N GLY A 194 -16.39 13.10 -6.82
CA GLY A 194 -17.07 14.01 -5.92
C GLY A 194 -18.14 13.33 -5.06
N PRO A 195 -19.03 14.11 -4.40
CA PRO A 195 -19.96 13.58 -3.41
C PRO A 195 -21.26 12.98 -3.99
N ASP A 196 -21.51 13.16 -5.28
CA ASP A 196 -22.75 12.70 -5.92
C ASP A 196 -22.72 11.20 -6.20
N ALA A 197 -23.68 10.45 -5.65
CA ALA A 197 -23.73 8.99 -5.75
C ALA A 197 -23.90 8.47 -7.19
N ALA A 198 -24.63 9.21 -8.04
CA ALA A 198 -24.81 8.81 -9.45
C ALA A 198 -23.53 9.01 -10.25
N GLN A 199 -22.78 10.08 -9.99
CA GLN A 199 -21.45 10.31 -10.58
C GLN A 199 -20.44 9.26 -10.11
N GLN A 200 -20.47 8.90 -8.84
CA GLN A 200 -19.64 7.83 -8.28
C GLN A 200 -19.94 6.48 -8.95
N GLN A 201 -21.20 6.13 -9.14
CA GLN A 201 -21.58 4.90 -9.83
C GLN A 201 -21.17 4.94 -11.30
N SER A 202 -21.38 6.06 -12.00
CA SER A 202 -20.96 6.25 -13.40
C SER A 202 -19.44 6.10 -13.57
N LEU A 203 -18.64 6.60 -12.60
CA LEU A 203 -17.19 6.39 -12.59
C LEU A 203 -16.84 4.90 -12.46
N LEU A 204 -17.49 4.18 -11.53
CA LEU A 204 -17.26 2.75 -11.33
C LEU A 204 -17.64 1.92 -12.57
N ASP A 205 -18.76 2.23 -13.21
CA ASP A 205 -19.23 1.55 -14.42
C ASP A 205 -18.26 1.80 -15.60
N THR A 206 -17.81 3.06 -15.75
CA THR A 206 -16.79 3.43 -16.75
C THR A 206 -15.49 2.67 -16.52
N MET A 207 -15.02 2.58 -15.28
CA MET A 207 -13.81 1.82 -14.97
C MET A 207 -14.01 0.33 -15.20
N ALA A 208 -15.15 -0.24 -14.79
CA ALA A 208 -15.49 -1.65 -15.00
C ALA A 208 -15.45 -2.04 -16.47
N SER A 209 -15.92 -1.16 -17.37
CA SER A 209 -15.93 -1.41 -18.83
C SER A 209 -14.52 -1.55 -19.44
N THR A 210 -13.49 -1.04 -18.75
CA THR A 210 -12.09 -1.15 -19.20
C THR A 210 -11.34 -2.33 -18.59
N VAL A 211 -11.98 -3.07 -17.68
CA VAL A 211 -11.39 -4.24 -17.02
C VAL A 211 -11.86 -5.52 -17.69
N PRO A 212 -10.98 -6.43 -18.13
CA PRO A 212 -11.38 -7.69 -18.77
C PRO A 212 -12.35 -8.54 -17.95
N LEU A 213 -12.22 -8.54 -16.60
CA LEU A 213 -13.18 -9.23 -15.73
C LEU A 213 -14.53 -8.51 -15.57
N GLY A 214 -14.75 -7.37 -16.25
CA GLY A 214 -16.03 -6.67 -16.34
C GLY A 214 -16.48 -5.98 -15.05
N ARG A 215 -15.60 -5.78 -14.08
CA ARG A 215 -15.91 -5.13 -12.80
C ARG A 215 -14.70 -4.43 -12.19
N VAL A 216 -14.93 -3.47 -11.32
CA VAL A 216 -13.90 -3.00 -10.37
C VAL A 216 -13.64 -4.08 -9.31
N GLY A 217 -12.40 -4.13 -8.81
CA GLY A 217 -12.03 -5.06 -7.75
C GLY A 217 -12.41 -4.54 -6.36
N ASP A 218 -12.42 -5.46 -5.40
CA ASP A 218 -12.60 -5.15 -3.99
C ASP A 218 -11.25 -5.03 -3.26
N PRO A 219 -11.14 -4.20 -2.21
CA PRO A 219 -9.93 -4.11 -1.40
C PRO A 219 -9.43 -5.45 -0.83
N ASP A 220 -10.34 -6.37 -0.53
CA ASP A 220 -9.99 -7.70 0.02
C ASP A 220 -9.28 -8.59 -1.00
N GLU A 221 -9.49 -8.38 -2.31
CA GLU A 221 -8.78 -9.09 -3.38
C GLU A 221 -7.30 -8.69 -3.40
N VAL A 222 -6.99 -7.41 -3.17
CA VAL A 222 -5.62 -6.92 -3.02
C VAL A 222 -5.00 -7.43 -1.70
N ALA A 223 -5.80 -7.46 -0.63
CA ALA A 223 -5.36 -7.98 0.66
C ALA A 223 -4.98 -9.47 0.60
N GLY A 224 -5.69 -10.28 -0.20
CA GLY A 224 -5.34 -11.67 -0.47
C GLY A 224 -3.94 -11.81 -1.11
N ALA A 225 -3.64 -10.99 -2.10
CA ALA A 225 -2.31 -10.93 -2.72
C ALA A 225 -1.23 -10.45 -1.73
N ALA A 226 -1.57 -9.51 -0.85
CA ALA A 226 -0.65 -9.04 0.18
C ALA A 226 -0.32 -10.15 1.19
N VAL A 227 -1.30 -10.95 1.63
CA VAL A 227 -1.06 -12.13 2.48
C VAL A 227 -0.15 -13.13 1.79
N PHE A 228 -0.38 -13.42 0.52
CA PHE A 228 0.47 -14.32 -0.26
C PHE A 228 1.92 -13.83 -0.27
N LEU A 229 2.18 -12.58 -0.65
CA LEU A 229 3.54 -12.03 -0.69
C LEU A 229 4.19 -11.90 0.70
N ALA A 230 3.39 -11.73 1.76
CA ALA A 230 3.87 -11.67 3.14
C ALA A 230 4.25 -13.05 3.70
N SER A 231 3.68 -14.13 3.16
CA SER A 231 3.82 -15.48 3.66
C SER A 231 5.03 -16.23 3.11
N SER A 232 5.26 -17.44 3.63
CA SER A 232 6.26 -18.40 3.11
C SER A 232 5.92 -18.94 1.72
N ASP A 233 4.65 -18.86 1.29
CA ASP A 233 4.23 -19.28 -0.06
C ASP A 233 4.93 -18.46 -1.16
N ALA A 234 5.40 -17.26 -0.84
CA ALA A 234 6.15 -16.37 -1.72
C ALA A 234 7.66 -16.37 -1.44
N SER A 235 8.21 -17.40 -0.79
CA SER A 235 9.61 -17.44 -0.35
C SER A 235 10.63 -17.28 -1.47
N PHE A 236 10.28 -17.63 -2.71
CA PHE A 236 11.15 -17.49 -3.89
C PHE A 236 10.71 -16.36 -4.84
N ILE A 237 9.95 -15.37 -4.30
CA ILE A 237 9.45 -14.22 -5.07
C ILE A 237 10.07 -12.94 -4.50
N ALA A 238 10.92 -12.27 -5.29
CA ALA A 238 11.59 -11.02 -4.94
C ALA A 238 11.75 -10.12 -6.18
N GLY A 239 11.57 -8.82 -6.02
CA GLY A 239 11.65 -7.83 -7.09
C GLY A 239 10.49 -7.86 -8.08
N THR A 240 9.44 -8.63 -7.81
CA THR A 240 8.29 -8.76 -8.71
C THR A 240 7.31 -7.60 -8.59
N GLU A 241 6.58 -7.37 -9.67
CA GLU A 241 5.34 -6.58 -9.69
C GLU A 241 4.16 -7.53 -9.93
N LEU A 242 3.33 -7.70 -8.91
CA LEU A 242 2.12 -8.53 -8.98
C LEU A 242 0.91 -7.64 -9.27
N PHE A 243 0.32 -7.79 -10.45
CA PHE A 243 -0.89 -7.06 -10.82
C PHE A 243 -2.13 -7.71 -10.19
N VAL A 244 -2.98 -6.88 -9.58
CA VAL A 244 -4.30 -7.23 -9.05
C VAL A 244 -5.28 -6.26 -9.68
N ASP A 245 -5.55 -6.43 -10.96
CA ASP A 245 -6.19 -5.43 -11.83
C ASP A 245 -7.27 -6.00 -12.76
N GLY A 246 -7.64 -7.25 -12.59
CA GLY A 246 -8.62 -7.92 -13.44
C GLY A 246 -8.18 -8.08 -14.90
N GLY A 247 -6.86 -8.03 -15.16
CA GLY A 247 -6.28 -8.14 -16.50
C GLY A 247 -6.09 -6.81 -17.23
N GLN A 248 -6.45 -5.68 -16.63
CA GLN A 248 -6.51 -4.38 -17.30
C GLN A 248 -5.17 -3.91 -17.91
N ALA A 249 -4.03 -4.30 -17.34
CA ALA A 249 -2.72 -3.91 -17.83
C ALA A 249 -1.96 -5.07 -18.51
N GLN A 250 -2.61 -6.23 -18.71
CA GLN A 250 -1.97 -7.43 -19.26
C GLN A 250 -2.31 -7.67 -20.72
N ILE A 251 -3.37 -7.04 -21.23
CA ILE A 251 -3.85 -7.17 -22.62
C ILE A 251 -4.13 -5.80 -23.23
#